data_57c077001d453088fe017ff3c1f0c560
#
_entry.id   57c077001d453088fe017ff3c1f0c560
#
_cell.length_a   1.000
_cell.length_b   1.000
_cell.length_c   1.000
_cell.angle_alpha   90.00
_cell.angle_beta   90.00
_cell.angle_gamma   90.00
#
_symmetry.space_group_name_H-M   'P 1'
#
loop_
_entity.id
_entity.type
_entity.pdbx_description
1 polymer ?
#
loop_
_entity_poly.entity_id
_entity_poly.type
_entity_poly.pdbx_seq_one_letter_code
_entity_poly.pdbx_strand_id
1 'polypeptide(L)'
;MHGIDDTSYDINLLNKSRSTIPRLIHQMWKSENLNTYPINNSYFQWKKMYPDYKIRLWTDKDLENLLLTNDYKYLYSIYKSYIYSIQRADLGRLIILHAQGGIYADLDVFPCSEQVEKLRLSNVSLIIPRSTSGSSVINHFLIAQKSSPILNYILHEIVPLRFYKRIFLLPYLEVFSTGSFFLTRTLKKYIQLSNEKKEPLWILSDDNVNNYVHHYTGRSWHFVDGFILNQFQDKIEIRIIFSFLIFILFIIIWKYRTHFDLCKKFKGNSTK
;
A
#
# COMPACT_ATOMS: atom_id res chain seq x y z
N MET A 1 -2.09 15.06 -15.33
CA MET A 1 -2.49 14.38 -14.08
C MET A 1 -2.09 15.29 -12.94
N HIS A 2 -3.03 16.00 -12.33
CA HIS A 2 -2.73 16.79 -11.13
C HIS A 2 -2.38 15.83 -10.02
N GLY A 3 -1.16 15.96 -9.50
CA GLY A 3 -0.68 15.20 -8.34
C GLY A 3 -1.59 15.46 -7.14
N ILE A 4 -1.53 14.57 -6.17
CA ILE A 4 -2.03 14.86 -4.82
C ILE A 4 -1.06 15.93 -4.31
N ASP A 5 -1.44 17.19 -4.38
CA ASP A 5 -0.63 18.27 -3.84
C ASP A 5 -0.44 18.04 -2.35
N ASP A 6 0.77 18.38 -1.90
CA ASP A 6 1.13 18.48 -0.48
C ASP A 6 0.25 19.62 0.07
N THR A 7 -1.02 19.33 0.34
CA THR A 7 -1.87 20.26 1.03
C THR A 7 -1.25 20.44 2.38
N SER A 8 -0.42 21.48 2.44
CA SER A 8 0.14 22.06 3.64
C SER A 8 -0.89 22.04 4.74
N TYR A 9 -0.88 20.97 5.53
CA TYR A 9 -1.53 21.01 6.82
C TYR A 9 -0.77 22.05 7.63
N ASP A 10 -1.46 23.14 7.93
CA ASP A 10 -0.92 24.23 8.69
C ASP A 10 -0.30 23.66 9.98
N ILE A 11 1.03 23.79 10.12
CA ILE A 11 1.79 23.36 11.30
C ILE A 11 1.20 23.94 12.60
N ASN A 12 0.36 24.99 12.49
CA ASN A 12 -0.37 25.59 13.59
C ASN A 12 -1.48 24.71 14.20
N LEU A 13 -1.90 23.61 13.53
CA LEU A 13 -2.82 22.62 14.11
C LEU A 13 -2.14 21.68 15.13
N LEU A 14 -0.82 21.77 15.30
CA LEU A 14 -0.08 21.06 16.35
C LEU A 14 -0.40 21.53 17.77
N ASN A 15 -1.18 22.59 17.93
CA ASN A 15 -1.46 23.18 19.23
C ASN A 15 -2.87 22.83 19.76
N LYS A 16 -2.87 22.15 20.91
CA LYS A 16 -3.93 22.16 21.96
C LYS A 16 -4.89 20.99 22.12
N SER A 17 -4.80 19.86 21.42
CA SER A 17 -5.52 18.69 21.94
C SER A 17 -4.57 17.54 22.22
N ARG A 18 -4.85 16.81 23.31
CA ARG A 18 -4.15 15.57 23.64
C ARG A 18 -4.25 14.63 22.45
N SER A 19 -3.11 14.24 21.86
CA SER A 19 -3.11 13.33 20.71
C SER A 19 -3.96 12.09 21.00
N THR A 20 -4.83 11.74 20.05
CA THR A 20 -5.67 10.54 20.10
C THR A 20 -4.95 9.30 19.57
N ILE A 21 -3.75 9.45 19.00
CA ILE A 21 -2.93 8.36 18.49
C ILE A 21 -2.15 7.72 19.64
N PRO A 22 -2.36 6.43 19.94
CA PRO A 22 -1.69 5.76 21.05
C PRO A 22 -0.19 5.54 20.80
N ARG A 23 0.59 5.38 21.89
CA ARG A 23 2.01 5.01 21.84
C ARG A 23 2.18 3.51 21.58
N LEU A 24 1.75 3.08 20.39
CA LEU A 24 1.85 1.70 19.92
C LEU A 24 2.63 1.68 18.62
N ILE A 25 3.56 0.75 18.48
CA ILE A 25 4.26 0.46 17.24
C ILE A 25 3.91 -0.97 16.85
N HIS A 26 3.46 -1.13 15.62
CA HIS A 26 3.06 -2.40 15.05
C HIS A 26 4.01 -2.79 13.93
N GLN A 27 4.53 -3.99 14.00
CA GLN A 27 5.25 -4.65 12.93
C GLN A 27 4.61 -6.01 12.67
N MET A 28 4.80 -6.58 11.49
CA MET A 28 4.16 -7.84 11.12
C MET A 28 5.15 -8.78 10.45
N TRP A 29 5.07 -10.06 10.82
CA TRP A 29 5.78 -11.15 10.18
C TRP A 29 4.97 -12.44 10.23
N LYS A 30 5.32 -13.41 9.39
CA LYS A 30 4.64 -14.72 9.36
C LYS A 30 4.68 -15.49 10.69
N SER A 31 5.69 -15.22 11.54
CA SER A 31 5.90 -15.91 12.82
C SER A 31 6.62 -14.99 13.82
N GLU A 32 6.66 -15.39 15.09
CA GLU A 32 7.42 -14.68 16.14
C GLU A 32 8.94 -14.76 15.95
N ASN A 33 9.43 -15.72 15.17
CA ASN A 33 10.85 -15.91 14.91
C ASN A 33 11.36 -14.93 13.85
N LEU A 34 11.89 -13.79 14.28
CA LEU A 34 12.47 -12.75 13.42
C LEU A 34 13.74 -13.19 12.69
N ASN A 35 14.40 -14.27 13.11
CA ASN A 35 15.55 -14.81 12.39
C ASN A 35 15.15 -15.37 11.01
N THR A 36 13.88 -15.64 10.78
CA THR A 36 13.35 -16.04 9.47
C THR A 36 13.11 -14.88 8.53
N TYR A 37 13.28 -13.64 8.97
CA TYR A 37 13.22 -12.46 8.12
C TYR A 37 14.51 -12.39 7.27
N PRO A 38 14.42 -12.18 5.96
CA PRO A 38 15.55 -12.40 5.04
C PRO A 38 16.67 -11.37 5.14
N ILE A 39 16.42 -10.25 5.81
CA ILE A 39 17.40 -9.16 5.99
C ILE A 39 17.38 -8.69 7.45
N ASN A 40 18.25 -7.74 7.79
CA ASN A 40 18.18 -7.07 9.09
C ASN A 40 16.81 -6.45 9.29
N ASN A 41 16.24 -6.65 10.49
CA ASN A 41 14.94 -6.09 10.85
C ASN A 41 15.09 -4.96 11.86
N SER A 42 14.14 -4.03 11.81
CA SER A 42 14.16 -2.81 12.62
C SER A 42 13.56 -2.97 14.02
N TYR A 43 13.05 -4.16 14.39
CA TYR A 43 12.29 -4.39 15.61
C TYR A 43 13.01 -3.89 16.88
N PHE A 44 14.27 -4.29 17.05
CA PHE A 44 15.05 -3.90 18.21
C PHE A 44 15.47 -2.43 18.17
N GLN A 45 15.63 -1.84 16.97
CA GLN A 45 15.96 -0.43 16.85
C GLN A 45 14.76 0.46 17.25
N TRP A 46 13.54 0.09 16.84
CA TRP A 46 12.33 0.73 17.33
C TRP A 46 12.21 0.64 18.84
N LYS A 47 12.45 -0.54 19.40
CA LYS A 47 12.40 -0.76 20.87
C LYS A 47 13.42 0.08 21.63
N LYS A 48 14.62 0.24 21.07
CA LYS A 48 15.70 1.03 21.66
C LYS A 48 15.41 2.53 21.60
N MET A 49 14.90 3.02 20.46
CA MET A 49 14.68 4.45 20.24
C MET A 49 13.38 4.96 20.88
N TYR A 50 12.39 4.08 21.02
CA TYR A 50 11.08 4.41 21.60
C TYR A 50 10.75 3.52 22.81
N PRO A 51 11.50 3.61 23.93
CA PRO A 51 11.34 2.73 25.09
C PRO A 51 9.98 2.87 25.77
N ASP A 52 9.34 4.04 25.67
CA ASP A 52 8.01 4.33 26.22
C ASP A 52 6.85 3.83 25.36
N TYR A 53 7.14 3.25 24.20
CA TYR A 53 6.13 2.70 23.32
C TYR A 53 5.98 1.20 23.51
N LYS A 54 4.74 0.73 23.47
CA LYS A 54 4.48 -0.70 23.38
C LYS A 54 4.68 -1.13 21.93
N ILE A 55 5.66 -2.01 21.69
CA ILE A 55 5.90 -2.58 20.37
C ILE A 55 5.26 -3.96 20.30
N ARG A 56 4.48 -4.20 19.25
CA ARG A 56 3.84 -5.48 18.99
C ARG A 56 4.25 -6.01 17.63
N LEU A 57 4.83 -7.21 17.63
CA LEU A 57 4.99 -8.03 16.43
C LEU A 57 3.70 -8.84 16.23
N TRP A 58 3.07 -8.68 15.10
CA TRP A 58 1.87 -9.42 14.71
C TRP A 58 2.26 -10.59 13.82
N THR A 59 1.72 -11.75 14.13
CA THR A 59 1.85 -12.94 13.29
C THR A 59 0.61 -13.11 12.42
N ASP A 60 0.70 -13.98 11.39
CA ASP A 60 -0.47 -14.35 10.57
C ASP A 60 -1.61 -14.88 11.46
N LYS A 61 -1.30 -15.63 12.53
CA LYS A 61 -2.28 -16.13 13.49
C LYS A 61 -2.95 -15.02 14.29
N ASP A 62 -2.19 -14.01 14.74
CA ASP A 62 -2.76 -12.87 15.45
C ASP A 62 -3.73 -12.09 14.56
N LEU A 63 -3.36 -11.92 13.30
CA LEU A 63 -4.20 -11.23 12.33
C LEU A 63 -5.47 -12.03 12.01
N GLU A 64 -5.37 -13.35 11.86
CA GLU A 64 -6.55 -14.20 11.67
C GLU A 64 -7.48 -14.12 12.88
N ASN A 65 -6.96 -14.15 14.10
CA ASN A 65 -7.75 -13.98 15.32
C ASN A 65 -8.46 -12.61 15.36
N LEU A 66 -7.79 -11.54 14.95
CA LEU A 66 -8.39 -10.21 14.86
C LEU A 66 -9.52 -10.16 13.82
N LEU A 67 -9.31 -10.81 12.66
CA LEU A 67 -10.30 -10.90 11.59
C LEU A 67 -11.55 -11.71 11.97
N LEU A 68 -11.45 -12.62 12.94
CA LEU A 68 -12.59 -13.39 13.43
C LEU A 68 -13.46 -12.63 14.43
N THR A 69 -13.02 -11.46 14.90
CA THR A 69 -13.86 -10.58 15.73
C THR A 69 -15.04 -10.02 14.92
N ASN A 70 -16.10 -9.64 15.62
CA ASN A 70 -17.31 -9.13 14.95
C ASN A 70 -17.04 -7.92 14.07
N ASP A 71 -16.11 -7.05 14.45
CA ASP A 71 -15.80 -5.82 13.75
C ASP A 71 -15.16 -6.04 12.37
N TYR A 72 -14.44 -7.16 12.18
CA TYR A 72 -13.66 -7.42 10.96
C TYR A 72 -14.06 -8.71 10.23
N LYS A 73 -15.03 -9.46 10.74
CA LYS A 73 -15.46 -10.75 10.18
C LYS A 73 -15.87 -10.64 8.70
N TYR A 74 -16.40 -9.49 8.28
CA TYR A 74 -16.76 -9.24 6.89
C TYR A 74 -15.55 -9.23 5.93
N LEU A 75 -14.33 -9.00 6.44
CA LEU A 75 -13.08 -9.03 5.67
C LEU A 75 -12.43 -10.41 5.65
N TYR A 76 -12.83 -11.34 6.51
CA TYR A 76 -12.17 -12.64 6.65
C TYR A 76 -12.15 -13.45 5.35
N SER A 77 -13.28 -13.54 4.65
CA SER A 77 -13.36 -14.26 3.38
C SER A 77 -12.50 -13.62 2.28
N ILE A 78 -12.35 -12.30 2.32
CA ILE A 78 -11.49 -11.55 1.40
C ILE A 78 -10.03 -11.86 1.70
N TYR A 79 -9.61 -11.76 2.95
CA TYR A 79 -8.27 -12.09 3.42
C TYR A 79 -7.85 -13.51 3.02
N LYS A 80 -8.71 -14.50 3.28
CA LYS A 80 -8.46 -15.90 2.93
C LYS A 80 -8.42 -16.14 1.41
N SER A 81 -9.06 -15.31 0.61
CA SER A 81 -9.04 -15.42 -0.85
C SER A 81 -7.76 -14.89 -1.49
N TYR A 82 -6.92 -14.16 -0.75
CA TYR A 82 -5.66 -13.65 -1.26
C TYR A 82 -4.63 -14.76 -1.47
N ILE A 83 -4.10 -14.84 -2.68
CA ILE A 83 -3.12 -15.87 -3.06
C ILE A 83 -1.75 -15.54 -2.48
N TYR A 84 -1.36 -14.27 -2.53
CA TYR A 84 -0.04 -13.82 -2.13
C TYR A 84 -0.02 -13.28 -0.70
N SER A 85 1.05 -13.58 0.03
CA SER A 85 1.26 -13.08 1.40
C SER A 85 1.30 -11.56 1.46
N ILE A 86 1.83 -10.91 0.43
CA ILE A 86 1.88 -9.44 0.36
C ILE A 86 0.48 -8.81 0.36
N GLN A 87 -0.51 -9.41 -0.33
CA GLN A 87 -1.88 -8.92 -0.30
C GLN A 87 -2.50 -9.03 1.09
N ARG A 88 -2.20 -10.15 1.80
CA ARG A 88 -2.62 -10.32 3.20
C ARG A 88 -1.96 -9.32 4.12
N ALA A 89 -0.67 -9.03 3.89
CA ALA A 89 0.06 -8.01 4.63
C ALA A 89 -0.51 -6.60 4.39
N ASP A 90 -0.84 -6.25 3.16
CA ASP A 90 -1.43 -4.96 2.81
C ASP A 90 -2.78 -4.73 3.50
N LEU A 91 -3.65 -5.73 3.53
CA LEU A 91 -4.91 -5.65 4.26
C LEU A 91 -4.66 -5.65 5.78
N GLY A 92 -3.74 -6.48 6.24
CA GLY A 92 -3.44 -6.65 7.66
C GLY A 92 -3.01 -5.36 8.35
N ARG A 93 -2.08 -4.60 7.77
CA ARG A 93 -1.61 -3.32 8.33
C ARG A 93 -2.72 -2.30 8.52
N LEU A 94 -3.68 -2.27 7.60
CA LEU A 94 -4.83 -1.36 7.68
C LEU A 94 -5.80 -1.76 8.80
N ILE A 95 -6.06 -3.07 8.93
CA ILE A 95 -6.93 -3.61 9.99
C ILE A 95 -6.29 -3.38 11.36
N ILE A 96 -4.99 -3.67 11.51
CA ILE A 96 -4.25 -3.47 12.76
C ILE A 96 -4.34 -2.02 13.21
N LEU A 97 -4.06 -1.07 12.31
CA LEU A 97 -4.13 0.35 12.62
C LEU A 97 -5.56 0.82 12.91
N HIS A 98 -6.56 0.34 12.18
CA HIS A 98 -7.94 0.66 12.48
C HIS A 98 -8.35 0.13 13.85
N ALA A 99 -7.97 -1.09 14.21
CA ALA A 99 -8.31 -1.74 15.47
C ALA A 99 -7.62 -1.12 16.68
N GLN A 100 -6.36 -0.74 16.54
CA GLN A 100 -5.51 -0.37 17.67
C GLN A 100 -5.06 1.11 17.65
N GLY A 101 -5.02 1.74 16.49
CA GLY A 101 -4.32 3.01 16.28
C GLY A 101 -2.81 2.86 16.45
N GLY A 102 -2.07 3.95 16.37
CA GLY A 102 -0.62 3.96 16.58
C GLY A 102 0.16 4.08 15.28
N ILE A 103 1.34 3.51 15.28
CA ILE A 103 2.32 3.53 14.18
C ILE A 103 2.46 2.12 13.64
N TYR A 104 2.32 1.95 12.34
CA TYR A 104 2.70 0.74 11.63
C TYR A 104 4.00 1.00 10.85
N ALA A 105 4.96 0.11 10.97
CA ALA A 105 6.20 0.14 10.20
C ALA A 105 6.54 -1.29 9.74
N ASP A 106 6.85 -1.48 8.45
CA ASP A 106 7.37 -2.75 7.98
C ASP A 106 8.71 -3.06 8.67
N LEU A 107 9.11 -4.34 8.73
CA LEU A 107 10.35 -4.75 9.41
C LEU A 107 11.64 -4.19 8.79
N ASP A 108 11.58 -3.70 7.57
CA ASP A 108 12.66 -3.01 6.86
C ASP A 108 12.58 -1.47 6.92
N VAL A 109 11.69 -0.95 7.75
CA VAL A 109 11.56 0.49 8.04
C VAL A 109 12.18 0.80 9.39
N PHE A 110 13.26 1.57 9.37
CA PHE A 110 14.09 1.89 10.53
C PHE A 110 13.82 3.33 11.00
N PRO A 111 13.63 3.57 12.30
CA PRO A 111 13.51 4.93 12.81
C PRO A 111 14.85 5.67 12.69
N CYS A 112 14.81 6.93 12.23
CA CYS A 112 15.99 7.78 12.11
C CYS A 112 16.23 8.65 13.34
N SER A 113 15.13 9.03 13.99
CA SER A 113 15.15 9.97 15.10
C SER A 113 13.90 9.85 15.94
N GLU A 114 13.91 10.45 17.13
CA GLU A 114 12.73 10.53 18.00
C GLU A 114 11.62 11.46 17.46
N GLN A 115 11.79 12.02 16.27
CA GLN A 115 10.84 12.96 15.70
C GLN A 115 9.52 12.32 15.23
N VAL A 116 9.44 10.99 15.13
CA VAL A 116 8.17 10.30 14.87
C VAL A 116 7.11 10.64 15.93
N GLU A 117 7.53 10.96 17.16
CA GLU A 117 6.62 11.44 18.21
C GLU A 117 5.89 12.73 17.78
N LYS A 118 6.52 13.62 17.01
CA LYS A 118 5.85 14.82 16.47
C LYS A 118 4.71 14.48 15.52
N LEU A 119 4.90 13.44 14.69
CA LEU A 119 3.84 12.95 13.82
C LEU A 119 2.67 12.37 14.63
N ARG A 120 2.98 11.58 15.65
CA ARG A 120 1.97 11.01 16.55
C ARG A 120 1.16 12.09 17.27
N LEU A 121 1.80 13.21 17.65
CA LEU A 121 1.15 14.32 18.34
C LEU A 121 0.29 15.19 17.41
N SER A 122 0.34 15.00 16.11
CA SER A 122 -0.53 15.70 15.17
C SER A 122 -2.00 15.31 15.37
N ASN A 123 -2.90 16.25 15.17
CA ASN A 123 -4.33 16.00 15.30
C ASN A 123 -4.92 15.55 13.95
N VAL A 124 -4.40 14.45 13.41
CA VAL A 124 -4.83 13.90 12.13
C VAL A 124 -5.32 12.46 12.29
N SER A 125 -6.27 12.07 11.45
CA SER A 125 -6.86 10.74 11.48
C SER A 125 -5.96 9.67 10.83
N LEU A 126 -5.20 10.07 9.81
CA LEU A 126 -4.25 9.20 9.09
C LEU A 126 -3.07 10.02 8.57
N ILE A 127 -1.85 9.49 8.77
CA ILE A 127 -0.62 9.93 8.10
C ILE A 127 -0.13 8.80 7.21
N ILE A 128 0.16 9.12 5.96
CA ILE A 128 0.64 8.18 4.95
C ILE A 128 1.73 8.82 4.08
N PRO A 129 2.86 8.15 3.82
CA PRO A 129 3.90 8.67 2.97
C PRO A 129 3.51 8.69 1.49
N ARG A 130 4.09 9.62 0.76
CA ARG A 130 4.05 9.69 -0.69
C ARG A 130 5.26 8.95 -1.28
N SER A 131 5.09 8.34 -2.44
CA SER A 131 6.21 7.72 -3.16
C SER A 131 7.18 8.77 -3.69
N THR A 132 8.45 8.41 -3.87
CA THR A 132 9.50 9.25 -4.46
C THR A 132 9.10 9.82 -5.83
N SER A 133 8.37 9.05 -6.63
CA SER A 133 7.83 9.54 -7.91
C SER A 133 6.69 10.55 -7.77
N GLY A 134 6.18 10.77 -6.56
CA GLY A 134 5.04 11.64 -6.30
C GLY A 134 3.70 11.16 -6.87
N SER A 135 3.66 10.01 -7.54
CA SER A 135 2.48 9.52 -8.26
C SER A 135 1.51 8.72 -7.40
N SER A 136 1.99 8.15 -6.29
CA SER A 136 1.23 7.28 -5.39
C SER A 136 1.60 7.53 -3.93
N VAL A 137 0.77 7.01 -3.02
CA VAL A 137 1.12 6.84 -1.62
C VAL A 137 1.73 5.46 -1.42
N ILE A 138 2.49 5.29 -0.33
CA ILE A 138 3.12 4.02 0.03
C ILE A 138 2.66 3.62 1.43
N ASN A 139 2.68 2.32 1.72
CA ASN A 139 2.05 1.76 2.92
C ASN A 139 2.99 1.03 3.87
N HIS A 140 4.31 1.18 3.68
CA HIS A 140 5.31 0.57 4.57
C HIS A 140 5.44 1.30 5.93
N PHE A 141 4.97 2.55 6.01
CA PHE A 141 4.95 3.37 7.22
C PHE A 141 3.64 4.15 7.30
N LEU A 142 2.85 3.96 8.34
CA LEU A 142 1.54 4.57 8.51
C LEU A 142 1.35 4.97 9.97
N ILE A 143 0.66 6.08 10.23
CA ILE A 143 0.27 6.50 11.58
C ILE A 143 -1.22 6.82 11.56
N ALA A 144 -1.98 6.27 12.50
CA ALA A 144 -3.42 6.51 12.53
C ALA A 144 -3.99 6.54 13.94
N GLN A 145 -5.10 7.24 14.08
CA GLN A 145 -5.97 7.13 15.24
C GLN A 145 -6.65 5.76 15.27
N LYS A 146 -6.96 5.26 16.45
CA LYS A 146 -7.82 4.09 16.60
C LYS A 146 -9.21 4.41 16.01
N SER A 147 -9.78 3.46 15.29
CA SER A 147 -11.07 3.61 14.59
C SER A 147 -11.12 4.80 13.62
N SER A 148 -9.98 5.10 12.97
CA SER A 148 -9.88 6.16 11.98
C SER A 148 -10.98 6.04 10.92
N PRO A 149 -11.83 7.07 10.71
CA PRO A 149 -12.85 7.05 9.67
C PRO A 149 -12.27 6.89 8.26
N ILE A 150 -11.05 7.39 8.02
CA ILE A 150 -10.35 7.23 6.76
C ILE A 150 -9.99 5.76 6.53
N LEU A 151 -9.44 5.09 7.55
CA LEU A 151 -9.13 3.66 7.46
C LEU A 151 -10.41 2.83 7.31
N ASN A 152 -11.48 3.18 8.02
CA ASN A 152 -12.78 2.53 7.86
C ASN A 152 -13.29 2.65 6.42
N TYR A 153 -13.22 3.83 5.82
CA TYR A 153 -13.56 4.04 4.42
C TYR A 153 -12.74 3.16 3.49
N ILE A 154 -11.41 3.10 3.69
CA ILE A 154 -10.50 2.27 2.88
C ILE A 154 -10.87 0.79 3.01
N LEU A 155 -11.15 0.28 4.21
CA LEU A 155 -11.52 -1.11 4.45
C LEU A 155 -12.83 -1.48 3.76
N HIS A 156 -13.80 -0.56 3.71
CA HIS A 156 -15.05 -0.76 2.97
C HIS A 156 -14.85 -0.77 1.44
N GLU A 157 -13.94 0.05 0.90
CA GLU A 157 -13.61 0.06 -0.54
C GLU A 157 -12.89 -1.22 -1.02
N ILE A 158 -12.34 -2.03 -0.11
CA ILE A 158 -11.76 -3.36 -0.43
C ILE A 158 -12.87 -4.38 -0.78
N VAL A 159 -14.04 -4.29 -0.17
CA VAL A 159 -15.12 -5.29 -0.31
C VAL A 159 -15.58 -5.49 -1.76
N PRO A 160 -15.83 -4.44 -2.55
CA PRO A 160 -16.26 -4.58 -3.96
C PRO A 160 -15.20 -5.24 -4.84
N LEU A 161 -13.92 -5.15 -4.47
CA LEU A 161 -12.81 -5.71 -5.27
C LEU A 161 -12.74 -7.23 -5.20
N ARG A 162 -13.54 -7.88 -4.35
CA ARG A 162 -13.58 -9.33 -4.18
C ARG A 162 -13.74 -10.10 -5.50
N PHE A 163 -14.45 -9.56 -6.48
CA PHE A 163 -14.74 -10.21 -7.75
C PHE A 163 -13.63 -10.06 -8.80
N TYR A 164 -12.80 -9.03 -8.71
CA TYR A 164 -11.71 -8.77 -9.67
C TYR A 164 -10.44 -9.60 -9.41
N LYS A 165 -10.40 -10.38 -8.31
CA LYS A 165 -9.22 -11.10 -7.83
C LYS A 165 -8.89 -12.39 -8.56
N ARG A 166 -9.70 -12.83 -9.50
CA ARG A 166 -9.49 -14.10 -10.21
C ARG A 166 -8.76 -13.95 -11.54
N ILE A 167 -8.30 -12.75 -11.87
CA ILE A 167 -7.37 -12.57 -12.98
C ILE A 167 -6.03 -13.03 -12.44
N PHE A 168 -5.42 -14.04 -13.06
CA PHE A 168 -4.09 -14.57 -12.71
C PHE A 168 -3.03 -13.51 -13.01
N LEU A 169 -2.90 -12.54 -12.15
CA LEU A 169 -1.83 -11.56 -12.19
C LEU A 169 -0.61 -12.12 -11.46
N LEU A 170 0.56 -11.74 -11.94
CA LEU A 170 1.83 -12.01 -11.27
C LEU A 170 1.90 -11.29 -9.91
N PRO A 171 2.66 -11.79 -8.93
CA PRO A 171 2.68 -11.24 -7.56
C PRO A 171 2.88 -9.74 -7.48
N TYR A 172 3.78 -9.20 -8.28
CA TYR A 172 4.05 -7.75 -8.29
C TYR A 172 2.85 -6.95 -8.82
N LEU A 173 2.15 -7.47 -9.82
CA LEU A 173 0.95 -6.82 -10.38
C LEU A 173 -0.24 -6.91 -9.43
N GLU A 174 -0.30 -7.92 -8.56
CA GLU A 174 -1.34 -8.04 -7.53
C GLU A 174 -1.25 -6.93 -6.47
N VAL A 175 -0.06 -6.35 -6.24
CA VAL A 175 0.12 -5.18 -5.38
C VAL A 175 -0.69 -3.97 -5.87
N PHE A 176 -0.99 -3.89 -7.16
CA PHE A 176 -1.90 -2.87 -7.69
C PHE A 176 -3.33 -3.01 -7.14
N SER A 177 -3.72 -4.21 -6.72
CA SER A 177 -5.06 -4.49 -6.21
C SER A 177 -5.22 -4.21 -4.71
N THR A 178 -4.14 -4.25 -3.92
CA THR A 178 -4.19 -4.13 -2.45
C THR A 178 -3.24 -3.08 -1.87
N GLY A 179 -2.13 -2.79 -2.56
CA GLY A 179 -1.06 -1.92 -2.09
C GLY A 179 -1.23 -0.45 -2.47
N SER A 180 -0.12 0.17 -2.82
CA SER A 180 0.02 1.61 -3.04
C SER A 180 -0.96 2.21 -4.05
N PHE A 181 -1.24 1.51 -5.15
CA PHE A 181 -2.16 2.02 -6.17
C PHE A 181 -3.62 1.97 -5.72
N PHE A 182 -4.02 0.89 -5.05
CA PHE A 182 -5.34 0.81 -4.44
C PHE A 182 -5.54 1.95 -3.43
N LEU A 183 -4.59 2.15 -2.52
CA LEU A 183 -4.64 3.22 -1.52
C LEU A 183 -4.70 4.60 -2.16
N THR A 184 -3.85 4.86 -3.17
CA THR A 184 -3.84 6.13 -3.89
C THR A 184 -5.20 6.44 -4.52
N ARG A 185 -5.79 5.46 -5.22
CA ARG A 185 -7.10 5.62 -5.85
C ARG A 185 -8.19 5.85 -4.81
N THR A 186 -8.17 5.10 -3.73
CA THR A 186 -9.18 5.17 -2.67
C THR A 186 -9.09 6.49 -1.91
N LEU A 187 -7.89 6.96 -1.59
CA LEU A 187 -7.69 8.25 -0.95
C LEU A 187 -8.08 9.42 -1.87
N LYS A 188 -7.80 9.32 -3.19
CA LYS A 188 -8.31 10.32 -4.15
C LYS A 188 -9.84 10.41 -4.13
N LYS A 189 -10.53 9.27 -4.12
CA LYS A 189 -11.98 9.25 -3.97
C LYS A 189 -12.43 9.90 -2.65
N TYR A 190 -11.78 9.52 -1.53
CA TYR A 190 -12.08 10.08 -0.23
C TYR A 190 -11.94 11.60 -0.21
N ILE A 191 -10.86 12.14 -0.78
CA ILE A 191 -10.60 13.58 -0.89
C ILE A 191 -11.66 14.29 -1.75
N GLN A 192 -12.23 13.61 -2.76
CA GLN A 192 -13.27 14.16 -3.65
C GLN A 192 -14.68 14.10 -3.05
N LEU A 193 -14.91 13.31 -2.00
CA LEU A 193 -16.17 13.30 -1.30
C LEU A 193 -16.45 14.68 -0.69
N SER A 194 -17.74 15.08 -0.67
CA SER A 194 -18.17 16.43 -0.28
C SER A 194 -17.64 16.88 1.11
N ASN A 195 -17.36 18.17 1.23
CA ASN A 195 -16.52 18.78 2.26
C ASN A 195 -17.03 18.76 3.71
N GLU A 196 -18.25 18.33 3.98
CA GLU A 196 -18.89 18.64 5.26
C GLU A 196 -18.40 17.85 6.48
N LYS A 197 -17.66 16.74 6.30
CA LYS A 197 -17.13 15.92 7.43
C LYS A 197 -15.84 15.15 7.07
N LYS A 198 -14.87 15.78 6.46
CA LYS A 198 -13.59 15.10 6.21
C LYS A 198 -12.72 15.12 7.45
N GLU A 199 -12.31 13.91 7.86
CA GLU A 199 -11.26 13.79 8.86
C GLU A 199 -9.91 14.19 8.28
N PRO A 200 -9.03 14.82 9.08
CA PRO A 200 -7.74 15.28 8.62
C PRO A 200 -6.84 14.13 8.17
N LEU A 201 -6.36 14.24 6.94
CA LEU A 201 -5.41 13.34 6.29
C LEU A 201 -4.11 14.09 6.04
N TRP A 202 -2.97 13.54 6.48
CA TRP A 202 -1.67 14.08 6.17
C TRP A 202 -0.89 13.14 5.25
N ILE A 203 -0.58 13.63 4.04
CA ILE A 203 0.28 12.91 3.10
C ILE A 203 1.68 13.51 3.24
N LEU A 204 2.60 12.73 3.79
CA LEU A 204 4.00 13.15 3.95
C LEU A 204 4.72 13.10 2.62
N SER A 205 5.42 14.18 2.24
CA SER A 205 6.33 14.15 1.09
C SER A 205 7.49 13.18 1.34
N ASP A 206 8.09 12.68 0.27
CA ASP A 206 9.22 11.75 0.34
C ASP A 206 10.40 12.33 1.11
N ASP A 207 10.76 13.60 0.83
CA ASP A 207 11.83 14.30 1.54
C ASP A 207 11.57 14.39 3.05
N ASN A 208 10.32 14.60 3.44
CA ASN A 208 9.94 14.66 4.85
C ASN A 208 9.99 13.29 5.52
N VAL A 209 9.58 12.22 4.83
CA VAL A 209 9.58 10.84 5.38
C VAL A 209 10.99 10.44 5.82
N ASN A 210 12.01 10.77 5.02
CA ASN A 210 13.41 10.44 5.29
C ASN A 210 13.96 11.10 6.58
N ASN A 211 13.31 12.15 7.09
CA ASN A 211 13.64 12.73 8.39
C ASN A 211 13.13 11.90 9.58
N TYR A 212 12.18 11.00 9.35
CA TYR A 212 11.55 10.20 10.38
C TYR A 212 11.97 8.74 10.33
N VAL A 213 11.99 8.15 9.14
CA VAL A 213 12.30 6.74 8.94
C VAL A 213 13.10 6.50 7.66
N HIS A 214 13.98 5.50 7.68
CA HIS A 214 14.65 4.96 6.50
C HIS A 214 14.05 3.63 6.10
N HIS A 215 13.71 3.48 4.84
CA HIS A 215 13.19 2.24 4.27
C HIS A 215 14.31 1.51 3.50
N TYR A 216 14.78 0.39 4.05
CA TYR A 216 15.72 -0.51 3.37
C TYR A 216 14.92 -1.59 2.65
N THR A 217 14.69 -1.41 1.36
CA THR A 217 13.85 -2.29 0.54
C THR A 217 14.29 -3.76 0.64
N GLY A 218 13.61 -4.54 1.46
CA GLY A 218 13.89 -5.96 1.68
C GLY A 218 13.55 -6.86 0.50
N ARG A 219 12.69 -6.40 -0.40
CA ARG A 219 12.24 -7.10 -1.62
C ARG A 219 11.86 -8.57 -1.39
N SER A 220 11.48 -8.92 -0.15
CA SER A 220 11.25 -10.29 0.31
C SER A 220 10.09 -11.01 -0.41
N TRP A 221 9.22 -10.26 -1.10
CA TRP A 221 8.06 -10.74 -1.83
C TRP A 221 8.20 -10.63 -3.34
N HIS A 222 9.34 -10.10 -3.83
CA HIS A 222 9.60 -9.96 -5.26
C HIS A 222 9.92 -11.34 -5.86
N PHE A 223 9.11 -11.75 -6.83
CA PHE A 223 9.37 -12.90 -7.69
C PHE A 223 10.00 -12.45 -9.02
N VAL A 224 9.92 -13.29 -10.05
CA VAL A 224 10.50 -13.03 -11.38
C VAL A 224 9.97 -11.72 -11.99
N ASP A 225 8.68 -11.44 -11.80
CA ASP A 225 8.04 -10.21 -12.27
C ASP A 225 8.57 -8.96 -11.56
N GLY A 226 8.76 -9.02 -10.25
CA GLY A 226 9.39 -7.94 -9.49
C GLY A 226 10.87 -7.73 -9.89
N PHE A 227 11.60 -8.82 -10.15
CA PHE A 227 12.97 -8.72 -10.66
C PHE A 227 13.01 -8.03 -12.04
N ILE A 228 12.16 -8.47 -12.97
CA ILE A 228 12.07 -7.87 -14.31
C ILE A 228 11.72 -6.38 -14.21
N LEU A 229 10.68 -6.02 -13.44
CA LEU A 229 10.23 -4.63 -13.32
C LEU A 229 11.26 -3.73 -12.63
N ASN A 230 12.03 -4.24 -11.67
CA ASN A 230 13.14 -3.49 -11.09
C ASN A 230 14.25 -3.20 -12.10
N GLN A 231 14.58 -4.15 -13.00
CA GLN A 231 15.52 -3.89 -14.09
C GLN A 231 15.01 -2.78 -15.01
N PHE A 232 13.67 -2.67 -15.19
CA PHE A 232 13.07 -1.57 -15.94
C PHE A 232 13.15 -0.22 -15.23
N GLN A 233 13.13 -0.17 -13.90
CA GLN A 233 13.27 1.08 -13.16
C GLN A 233 14.69 1.64 -13.23
N ASP A 234 15.68 0.77 -13.20
CA ASP A 234 17.08 1.16 -13.04
C ASP A 234 17.80 1.45 -14.39
N LYS A 235 17.24 0.98 -15.53
CA LYS A 235 17.88 1.12 -16.85
C LYS A 235 16.96 1.68 -17.91
N ILE A 236 17.21 2.91 -18.32
CA ILE A 236 16.46 3.60 -19.40
C ILE A 236 16.46 2.79 -20.70
N GLU A 237 17.58 2.15 -21.03
CA GLU A 237 17.75 1.32 -22.23
C GLU A 237 16.76 0.16 -22.28
N ILE A 238 16.53 -0.51 -21.15
CA ILE A 238 15.58 -1.62 -21.05
C ILE A 238 14.13 -1.12 -21.24
N ARG A 239 13.79 0.07 -20.73
CA ARG A 239 12.46 0.69 -20.96
C ARG A 239 12.21 0.94 -22.44
N ILE A 240 13.20 1.45 -23.16
CA ILE A 240 13.10 1.71 -24.61
C ILE A 240 12.90 0.41 -25.37
N ILE A 241 13.71 -0.62 -25.09
CA ILE A 241 13.60 -1.94 -25.73
C ILE A 241 12.21 -2.55 -25.50
N PHE A 242 11.69 -2.49 -24.27
CA PHE A 242 10.38 -3.07 -23.94
C PHE A 242 9.23 -2.31 -24.59
N SER A 243 9.30 -0.97 -24.60
CA SER A 243 8.32 -0.15 -25.30
C SER A 243 8.30 -0.46 -26.81
N PHE A 244 9.46 -0.71 -27.38
CA PHE A 244 9.60 -1.10 -28.78
C PHE A 244 9.01 -2.51 -29.04
N LEU A 245 9.25 -3.48 -28.15
CA LEU A 245 8.68 -4.82 -28.23
C LEU A 245 7.14 -4.81 -28.12
N ILE A 246 6.60 -4.01 -27.18
CA ILE A 246 5.14 -3.82 -27.06
C ILE A 246 4.57 -3.20 -28.33
N PHE A 247 5.24 -2.21 -28.93
CA PHE A 247 4.81 -1.59 -30.17
C PHE A 247 4.81 -2.58 -31.34
N ILE A 248 5.85 -3.42 -31.47
CA ILE A 248 5.91 -4.50 -32.47
C ILE A 248 4.75 -5.49 -32.27
N LEU A 249 4.51 -5.92 -31.01
CA LEU A 249 3.42 -6.84 -30.69
C LEU A 249 2.06 -6.24 -31.08
N PHE A 250 1.88 -4.95 -30.82
CA PHE A 250 0.67 -4.23 -31.21
C PHE A 250 0.48 -4.20 -32.74
N ILE A 251 1.54 -3.96 -33.49
CA ILE A 251 1.52 -4.02 -34.97
C ILE A 251 1.16 -5.43 -35.48
N ILE A 252 1.73 -6.46 -34.84
CA ILE A 252 1.44 -7.86 -35.22
C ILE A 252 -0.05 -8.17 -34.95
N ILE A 253 -0.56 -7.84 -33.78
CA ILE A 253 -1.98 -8.06 -33.41
C ILE A 253 -2.89 -7.28 -34.37
N TRP A 254 -2.54 -6.03 -34.69
CA TRP A 254 -3.31 -5.21 -35.63
C TRP A 254 -3.33 -5.80 -37.04
N LYS A 255 -2.18 -6.28 -37.54
CA LYS A 255 -2.08 -6.98 -38.82
C LYS A 255 -2.91 -8.27 -38.86
N TYR A 256 -2.86 -9.07 -37.78
CA TYR A 256 -3.67 -10.30 -37.70
C TYR A 256 -5.17 -9.98 -37.68
N ARG A 257 -5.58 -8.94 -36.98
CA ARG A 257 -6.97 -8.51 -36.90
C ARG A 257 -7.48 -8.01 -38.26
N THR A 258 -6.71 -7.16 -38.94
CA THR A 258 -7.06 -6.66 -40.28
C THR A 258 -7.11 -7.81 -41.32
N HIS A 259 -6.19 -8.76 -41.23
CA HIS A 259 -6.20 -9.93 -42.12
C HIS A 259 -7.42 -10.83 -41.87
N PHE A 260 -7.81 -11.01 -40.61
CA PHE A 260 -8.99 -11.80 -40.23
C PHE A 260 -10.29 -11.11 -40.70
N ASP A 261 -10.37 -9.82 -40.61
CA ASP A 261 -11.54 -9.06 -41.08
C ASP A 261 -11.65 -9.05 -42.61
N LEU A 262 -10.53 -9.03 -43.33
CA LEU A 262 -10.48 -9.21 -44.77
C LEU A 262 -10.94 -10.62 -45.19
N CYS A 263 -10.46 -11.67 -44.51
CA CYS A 263 -10.89 -13.05 -44.80
C CYS A 263 -12.38 -13.27 -44.53
N LYS A 264 -12.96 -12.62 -43.50
CA LYS A 264 -14.41 -12.65 -43.30
C LYS A 264 -15.20 -11.94 -44.40
N LYS A 265 -14.73 -10.81 -44.91
CA LYS A 265 -15.35 -10.09 -46.03
C LYS A 265 -15.36 -10.94 -47.32
N PHE A 266 -14.27 -11.65 -47.62
CA PHE A 266 -14.18 -12.50 -48.80
C PHE A 266 -15.09 -13.74 -48.71
N LYS A 267 -15.25 -14.35 -47.53
CA LYS A 267 -16.18 -15.49 -47.34
C LYS A 267 -17.65 -15.10 -47.39
N GLY A 268 -17.99 -13.87 -46.99
CA GLY A 268 -19.37 -13.36 -47.05
C GLY A 268 -19.87 -13.00 -48.46
N ASN A 269 -18.97 -12.80 -49.44
CA ASN A 269 -19.32 -12.47 -50.81
C ASN A 269 -19.37 -13.67 -51.78
N SER A 270 -19.05 -14.87 -51.29
CA SER A 270 -19.10 -16.11 -52.15
C SER A 270 -20.38 -16.93 -51.95
N THR A 271 -21.36 -16.40 -51.19
CA THR A 271 -22.67 -17.03 -50.93
C THR A 271 -23.85 -16.18 -51.39
N LYS A 272 -23.69 -15.45 -52.48
CA LYS A 272 -24.80 -14.80 -53.19
C LYS A 272 -24.84 -15.32 -54.64
#